data_552c7db0328a6b70fee11f435da9ea26
#
_entry.id   552c7db0328a6b70fee11f435da9ea26
#
_cell.length_a   1.000
_cell.length_b   1.000
_cell.length_c   1.000
_cell.angle_alpha   90.00
_cell.angle_beta   90.00
_cell.angle_gamma   90.00
#
_symmetry.space_group_name_H-M   'P 1'
#
loop_
_entity.id
_entity.type
_entity.pdbx_description
1 polymer ?
#
loop_
_entity_poly.entity_id
_entity_poly.type
_entity_poly.pdbx_seq_one_letter_code
_entity_poly.pdbx_strand_id
1 'polypeptide(L)'
;TALSRIEEDRYVRLDKFTVRSLELVGTMNDEGTSLLDVIDKTISPMGSRMLRRWILFPLKDVKPIQERQEVVDYFFREPETKELLDTQLEQIGDLERIISKVAVGRVSPREVVQLKVALRAIEPIKEACMASGEPSLCRIGEQLNACALIRDRIEKEINNDPPSLVNKGGIIA
;
A
#
# COMPACT_ATOMS: atom_id res chain seq x y z
N THR A 1 -18.62 3.80 8.07
CA THR A 1 -17.80 4.53 7.09
C THR A 1 -17.56 5.91 7.67
N ALA A 2 -16.35 6.19 8.13
CA ALA A 2 -16.00 7.52 8.62
C ALA A 2 -15.78 8.45 7.41
N LEU A 3 -16.53 9.55 7.35
CA LEU A 3 -16.26 10.63 6.41
C LEU A 3 -15.10 11.46 6.99
N SER A 4 -13.94 11.43 6.35
CA SER A 4 -12.85 12.37 6.66
C SER A 4 -12.92 13.56 5.73
N ARG A 5 -12.85 14.76 6.29
CA ARG A 5 -12.76 15.99 5.51
C ARG A 5 -11.36 16.08 4.91
N ILE A 6 -11.27 16.29 3.59
CA ILE A 6 -10.00 16.61 2.95
C ILE A 6 -9.67 18.05 3.37
N GLU A 7 -8.48 18.23 3.98
CA GLU A 7 -7.96 19.57 4.30
C GLU A 7 -7.60 20.27 2.97
N GLU A 8 -8.54 21.04 2.45
CA GLU A 8 -8.45 21.70 1.13
C GLU A 8 -7.22 22.59 1.00
N ASP A 9 -6.72 23.13 2.10
CA ASP A 9 -5.58 24.05 2.10
C ASP A 9 -4.22 23.35 1.83
N ARG A 10 -4.14 22.04 1.97
CA ARG A 10 -2.90 21.25 1.76
C ARG A 10 -2.66 20.84 0.31
N TYR A 11 -3.68 20.91 -0.54
CA TYR A 11 -3.64 20.36 -1.89
C TYR A 11 -3.98 21.43 -2.94
N VAL A 12 -3.41 21.26 -4.14
CA VAL A 12 -3.85 21.99 -5.31
C VAL A 12 -5.23 21.46 -5.71
N ARG A 13 -6.20 22.36 -5.86
CA ARG A 13 -7.55 21.99 -6.30
C ARG A 13 -7.55 21.73 -7.79
N LEU A 14 -7.86 20.49 -8.15
CA LEU A 14 -8.14 20.08 -9.51
C LEU A 14 -9.63 19.75 -9.60
N ASP A 15 -10.38 20.49 -10.41
CA ASP A 15 -11.76 20.15 -10.67
C ASP A 15 -11.88 18.96 -11.65
N LYS A 16 -13.09 18.41 -11.76
CA LYS A 16 -13.35 17.25 -12.61
C LYS A 16 -13.05 17.51 -14.09
N PHE A 17 -13.26 18.74 -14.53
CA PHE A 17 -12.99 19.15 -15.92
C PHE A 17 -11.48 19.16 -16.20
N THR A 18 -10.71 19.77 -15.31
CA THR A 18 -9.24 19.80 -15.40
C THR A 18 -8.64 18.39 -15.38
N VAL A 19 -9.08 17.52 -14.45
CA VAL A 19 -8.64 16.12 -14.37
C VAL A 19 -8.89 15.39 -15.69
N ARG A 20 -10.07 15.58 -16.28
CA ARG A 20 -10.45 14.97 -17.57
C ARG A 20 -9.68 15.56 -18.74
N SER A 21 -9.56 16.88 -18.82
CA SER A 21 -8.89 17.56 -19.94
C SER A 21 -7.40 17.28 -20.00
N LEU A 22 -6.76 17.07 -18.84
CA LEU A 22 -5.35 16.68 -18.72
C LEU A 22 -5.14 15.16 -18.80
N GLU A 23 -6.20 14.38 -18.94
CA GLU A 23 -6.15 12.92 -18.99
C GLU A 23 -5.31 12.30 -17.86
N LEU A 24 -5.47 12.80 -16.65
CA LEU A 24 -4.63 12.42 -15.51
C LEU A 24 -4.83 10.96 -15.09
N VAL A 25 -6.08 10.47 -15.07
CA VAL A 25 -6.45 9.14 -14.53
C VAL A 25 -7.42 8.37 -15.42
N GLY A 26 -7.60 8.81 -16.62
CA GLY A 26 -8.44 8.21 -17.66
C GLY A 26 -8.37 9.06 -18.90
N THR A 27 -8.73 8.49 -20.05
CA THR A 27 -8.62 9.11 -21.36
C THR A 27 -9.98 9.53 -21.90
N MET A 28 -9.99 10.46 -22.85
CA MET A 28 -11.19 10.84 -23.57
C MET A 28 -11.47 9.91 -24.77
N ASN A 29 -10.45 9.23 -25.27
CA ASN A 29 -10.51 8.27 -26.36
C ASN A 29 -10.25 6.86 -25.84
N ASP A 30 -10.94 5.85 -26.38
CA ASP A 30 -10.83 4.45 -25.96
C ASP A 30 -9.40 3.87 -26.15
N GLU A 31 -8.65 4.37 -27.12
CA GLU A 31 -7.27 3.97 -27.40
C GLU A 31 -6.22 4.87 -26.73
N GLY A 32 -6.65 5.83 -25.92
CA GLY A 32 -5.77 6.78 -25.25
C GLY A 32 -5.02 6.15 -24.06
N THR A 33 -3.95 6.80 -23.62
CA THR A 33 -3.17 6.42 -22.43
C THR A 33 -3.12 7.60 -21.47
N SER A 34 -3.61 7.43 -20.26
CA SER A 34 -3.61 8.48 -19.24
C SER A 34 -2.23 8.65 -18.60
N LEU A 35 -2.01 9.77 -17.92
CA LEU A 35 -0.79 9.97 -17.12
C LEU A 35 -0.60 8.83 -16.12
N LEU A 36 -1.66 8.43 -15.41
CA LEU A 36 -1.60 7.33 -14.45
C LEU A 36 -1.14 6.03 -15.10
N ASP A 37 -1.67 5.67 -16.28
CA ASP A 37 -1.29 4.44 -16.99
C ASP A 37 0.20 4.39 -17.34
N VAL A 38 0.80 5.55 -17.62
CA VAL A 38 2.24 5.66 -17.94
C VAL A 38 3.11 5.50 -16.72
N ILE A 39 2.76 6.19 -15.62
CA ILE A 39 3.63 6.31 -14.44
C ILE A 39 3.35 5.27 -13.35
N ASP A 40 2.22 4.55 -13.39
CA ASP A 40 1.91 3.52 -12.40
C ASP A 40 2.82 2.29 -12.60
N LYS A 41 3.87 2.25 -11.81
CA LYS A 41 4.79 1.12 -11.68
C LYS A 41 4.76 0.57 -10.24
N THR A 42 3.66 0.80 -9.54
CA THR A 42 3.51 0.33 -8.17
C THR A 42 3.37 -1.18 -8.11
N ILE A 43 3.95 -1.78 -7.06
CA ILE A 43 4.00 -3.23 -6.88
C ILE A 43 2.67 -3.75 -6.30
N SER A 44 2.00 -2.94 -5.48
CA SER A 44 0.78 -3.36 -4.78
C SER A 44 -0.46 -2.59 -5.23
N PRO A 45 -1.66 -3.20 -5.19
CA PRO A 45 -2.91 -2.49 -5.47
C PRO A 45 -3.16 -1.29 -4.54
N MET A 46 -2.67 -1.35 -3.29
CA MET A 46 -2.71 -0.23 -2.35
C MET A 46 -1.84 0.93 -2.83
N GLY A 47 -0.64 0.63 -3.35
CA GLY A 47 0.27 1.61 -3.96
C GLY A 47 -0.37 2.32 -5.15
N SER A 48 -0.99 1.57 -6.06
CA SER A 48 -1.70 2.12 -7.22
C SER A 48 -2.83 3.08 -6.80
N ARG A 49 -3.65 2.68 -5.80
CA ARG A 49 -4.67 3.57 -5.25
C ARG A 49 -4.09 4.83 -4.62
N MET A 50 -2.96 4.71 -3.91
CA MET A 50 -2.25 5.84 -3.32
C MET A 50 -1.70 6.78 -4.39
N LEU A 51 -1.04 6.24 -5.43
CA LEU A 51 -0.50 7.02 -6.55
C LEU A 51 -1.61 7.78 -7.27
N ARG A 52 -2.74 7.09 -7.58
CA ARG A 52 -3.93 7.75 -8.16
C ARG A 52 -4.42 8.91 -7.29
N ARG A 53 -4.46 8.71 -5.97
CA ARG A 53 -4.86 9.76 -5.02
C ARG A 53 -3.87 10.94 -5.05
N TRP A 54 -2.57 10.68 -5.12
CA TRP A 54 -1.54 11.71 -5.18
C TRP A 54 -1.62 12.56 -6.44
N ILE A 55 -1.95 11.96 -7.59
CA ILE A 55 -2.18 12.68 -8.85
C ILE A 55 -3.41 13.58 -8.74
N LEU A 56 -4.49 13.09 -8.13
CA LEU A 56 -5.74 13.86 -8.01
C LEU A 56 -5.69 14.95 -6.92
N PHE A 57 -4.81 14.80 -5.94
CA PHE A 57 -4.61 15.72 -4.81
C PHE A 57 -3.13 16.06 -4.67
N PRO A 58 -2.56 16.83 -5.64
CA PRO A 58 -1.16 17.23 -5.58
C PRO A 58 -0.90 18.11 -4.36
N LEU A 59 0.22 17.89 -3.71
CA LEU A 59 0.64 18.72 -2.59
C LEU A 59 0.94 20.15 -3.06
N LYS A 60 0.64 21.12 -2.22
CA LYS A 60 0.86 22.55 -2.46
C LYS A 60 2.08 23.07 -1.72
N ASP A 61 2.35 22.54 -0.53
CA ASP A 61 3.41 23.01 0.32
C ASP A 61 4.76 22.37 -0.06
N VAL A 62 5.80 23.20 -0.09
CA VAL A 62 7.15 22.80 -0.52
C VAL A 62 7.75 21.73 0.39
N LYS A 63 7.62 21.88 1.72
CA LYS A 63 8.24 20.96 2.67
C LYS A 63 7.81 19.49 2.48
N PRO A 64 6.52 19.12 2.46
CA PRO A 64 6.12 17.73 2.23
C PRO A 64 6.43 17.23 0.81
N ILE A 65 6.59 18.12 -0.18
CA ILE A 65 7.06 17.74 -1.52
C ILE A 65 8.54 17.34 -1.43
N GLN A 66 9.36 18.15 -0.79
CA GLN A 66 10.78 17.87 -0.59
C GLN A 66 11.01 16.58 0.19
N GLU A 67 10.24 16.35 1.27
CA GLU A 67 10.29 15.10 2.04
C GLU A 67 10.04 13.85 1.16
N ARG A 68 9.14 13.92 0.18
CA ARG A 68 8.93 12.83 -0.77
C ARG A 68 10.10 12.67 -1.75
N GLN A 69 10.66 13.78 -2.21
CA GLN A 69 11.81 13.79 -3.12
C GLN A 69 13.07 13.22 -2.44
N GLU A 70 13.29 13.54 -1.16
CA GLU A 70 14.39 12.99 -0.36
C GLU A 70 14.31 11.46 -0.24
N VAL A 71 13.11 10.90 -0.06
CA VAL A 71 12.90 9.44 -0.07
C VAL A 71 13.23 8.84 -1.44
N VAL A 72 12.80 9.48 -2.53
CA VAL A 72 13.12 9.02 -3.89
C VAL A 72 14.63 9.07 -4.13
N ASP A 73 15.29 10.18 -3.74
CA ASP A 73 16.73 10.33 -3.86
C ASP A 73 17.49 9.28 -3.04
N TYR A 74 17.02 8.98 -1.83
CA TYR A 74 17.56 7.89 -1.02
C TYR A 74 17.56 6.56 -1.79
N PHE A 75 16.46 6.18 -2.43
CA PHE A 75 16.40 4.92 -3.18
C PHE A 75 17.24 4.90 -4.46
N PHE A 76 17.57 6.07 -5.02
CA PHE A 76 18.57 6.14 -6.10
C PHE A 76 19.99 5.89 -5.59
N ARG A 77 20.29 6.30 -4.36
CA ARG A 77 21.61 6.10 -3.73
C ARG A 77 21.76 4.71 -3.11
N GLU A 78 20.65 4.11 -2.66
CA GLU A 78 20.62 2.83 -1.94
C GLU A 78 19.75 1.79 -2.69
N PRO A 79 20.20 1.32 -3.86
CA PRO A 79 19.42 0.40 -4.69
C PRO A 79 19.16 -0.95 -4.03
N GLU A 80 20.06 -1.43 -3.16
CA GLU A 80 19.86 -2.68 -2.42
C GLU A 80 18.69 -2.60 -1.45
N THR A 81 18.55 -1.46 -0.74
CA THR A 81 17.41 -1.21 0.13
C THR A 81 16.12 -1.16 -0.67
N LYS A 82 16.14 -0.52 -1.84
CA LYS A 82 14.98 -0.49 -2.74
C LYS A 82 14.57 -1.89 -3.16
N GLU A 83 15.49 -2.73 -3.59
CA GLU A 83 15.23 -4.11 -4.02
C GLU A 83 14.65 -4.97 -2.88
N LEU A 84 15.17 -4.81 -1.66
CA LEU A 84 14.61 -5.45 -0.49
C LEU A 84 13.15 -5.04 -0.28
N LEU A 85 12.87 -3.73 -0.31
CA LEU A 85 11.50 -3.23 -0.15
C LEU A 85 10.57 -3.72 -1.25
N ASP A 86 11.00 -3.70 -2.51
CA ASP A 86 10.22 -4.20 -3.64
C ASP A 86 9.84 -5.67 -3.44
N THR A 87 10.82 -6.51 -3.06
CA THR A 87 10.61 -7.94 -2.75
C THR A 87 9.60 -8.16 -1.64
N GLN A 88 9.66 -7.36 -0.57
CA GLN A 88 8.72 -7.48 0.55
C GLN A 88 7.32 -6.94 0.18
N LEU A 89 7.23 -5.87 -0.59
CA LEU A 89 5.97 -5.29 -1.06
C LEU A 89 5.18 -6.28 -1.94
N GLU A 90 5.85 -7.10 -2.74
CA GLU A 90 5.22 -8.18 -3.51
C GLU A 90 4.47 -9.19 -2.62
N GLN A 91 4.98 -9.44 -1.40
CA GLN A 91 4.35 -10.36 -0.45
C GLN A 91 3.13 -9.76 0.27
N ILE A 92 3.02 -8.44 0.34
CA ILE A 92 1.97 -7.76 1.10
C ILE A 92 0.60 -7.91 0.42
N GLY A 93 0.54 -7.79 -0.91
CA GLY A 93 -0.72 -7.87 -1.65
C GLY A 93 -1.67 -6.71 -1.32
N ASP A 94 -2.98 -7.01 -1.20
CA ASP A 94 -4.03 -6.01 -0.92
C ASP A 94 -4.61 -6.14 0.50
N LEU A 95 -3.88 -5.65 1.49
CA LEU A 95 -4.30 -5.67 2.90
C LEU A 95 -5.61 -4.91 3.14
N GLU A 96 -5.82 -3.77 2.50
CA GLU A 96 -7.06 -2.99 2.67
C GLU A 96 -8.28 -3.81 2.29
N ARG A 97 -8.19 -4.58 1.21
CA ARG A 97 -9.28 -5.47 0.77
C ARG A 97 -9.50 -6.62 1.74
N ILE A 98 -8.43 -7.23 2.23
CA ILE A 98 -8.52 -8.32 3.22
C ILE A 98 -9.20 -7.82 4.49
N ILE A 99 -8.75 -6.70 5.07
CA ILE A 99 -9.31 -6.11 6.28
C ILE A 99 -10.78 -5.71 6.09
N SER A 100 -11.13 -5.17 4.93
CA SER A 100 -12.52 -4.86 4.62
C SER A 100 -13.41 -6.11 4.62
N LYS A 101 -12.91 -7.25 4.14
CA LYS A 101 -13.62 -8.54 4.19
C LYS A 101 -13.72 -9.10 5.61
N VAL A 102 -12.67 -8.94 6.42
CA VAL A 102 -12.70 -9.31 7.85
C VAL A 102 -13.80 -8.56 8.56
N ALA A 103 -13.89 -7.24 8.36
CA ALA A 103 -14.89 -6.39 9.01
C ALA A 103 -16.36 -6.80 8.73
N VAL A 104 -16.61 -7.42 7.57
CA VAL A 104 -17.97 -7.91 7.18
C VAL A 104 -18.12 -9.44 7.29
N GLY A 105 -17.13 -10.13 7.89
CA GLY A 105 -17.19 -11.60 8.07
C GLY A 105 -17.13 -12.42 6.78
N ARG A 106 -16.54 -11.88 5.70
CA ARG A 106 -16.46 -12.51 4.37
C ARG A 106 -15.05 -12.90 3.95
N VAL A 107 -14.12 -12.89 4.88
CA VAL A 107 -12.73 -13.32 4.62
C VAL A 107 -12.68 -14.85 4.47
N SER A 108 -11.96 -15.34 3.46
CA SER A 108 -11.70 -16.76 3.28
C SER A 108 -10.47 -17.22 4.09
N PRO A 109 -10.34 -18.52 4.41
CA PRO A 109 -9.17 -19.05 5.12
C PRO A 109 -7.84 -18.74 4.40
N ARG A 110 -7.81 -18.81 3.07
CA ARG A 110 -6.63 -18.44 2.26
C ARG A 110 -6.26 -16.97 2.39
N GLU A 111 -7.25 -16.08 2.47
CA GLU A 111 -6.99 -14.65 2.71
C GLU A 111 -6.45 -14.37 4.12
N VAL A 112 -6.84 -15.18 5.12
CA VAL A 112 -6.26 -15.11 6.46
C VAL A 112 -4.77 -15.53 6.44
N VAL A 113 -4.44 -16.57 5.68
CA VAL A 113 -3.02 -16.96 5.47
C VAL A 113 -2.26 -15.87 4.72
N GLN A 114 -2.87 -15.27 3.68
CA GLN A 114 -2.28 -14.13 2.98
C GLN A 114 -2.03 -12.93 3.92
N LEU A 115 -2.95 -12.65 4.84
CA LEU A 115 -2.75 -11.63 5.87
C LEU A 115 -1.53 -11.93 6.73
N LYS A 116 -1.34 -13.19 7.17
CA LYS A 116 -0.14 -13.61 7.92
C LYS A 116 1.15 -13.34 7.14
N VAL A 117 1.19 -13.72 5.85
CA VAL A 117 2.34 -13.49 4.97
C VAL A 117 2.64 -11.99 4.85
N ALA A 118 1.61 -11.20 4.61
CA ALA A 118 1.73 -9.74 4.52
C ALA A 118 2.26 -9.11 5.82
N LEU A 119 1.74 -9.52 6.98
CA LEU A 119 2.20 -9.02 8.28
C LEU A 119 3.68 -9.40 8.55
N ARG A 120 4.11 -10.58 8.10
CA ARG A 120 5.52 -11.01 8.19
C ARG A 120 6.43 -10.13 7.33
N ALA A 121 6.00 -9.76 6.13
CA ALA A 121 6.76 -8.89 5.23
C ALA A 121 6.93 -7.44 5.74
N ILE A 122 6.06 -6.99 6.64
CA ILE A 122 6.16 -5.63 7.24
C ILE A 122 7.41 -5.51 8.14
N GLU A 123 7.87 -6.58 8.77
CA GLU A 123 8.98 -6.56 9.71
C GLU A 123 10.30 -6.11 9.05
N PRO A 124 10.79 -6.77 7.98
CA PRO A 124 11.99 -6.32 7.28
C PRO A 124 11.83 -4.94 6.61
N ILE A 125 10.63 -4.55 6.17
CA ILE A 125 10.38 -3.20 5.68
C ILE A 125 10.58 -2.17 6.79
N LYS A 126 10.03 -2.43 7.96
CA LYS A 126 10.20 -1.56 9.14
C LYS A 126 11.67 -1.42 9.51
N GLU A 127 12.39 -2.53 9.60
CA GLU A 127 13.82 -2.54 9.93
C GLU A 127 14.63 -1.74 8.91
N ALA A 128 14.41 -1.94 7.62
CA ALA A 128 15.08 -1.20 6.56
C ALA A 128 14.78 0.30 6.62
N CYS A 129 13.53 0.68 6.84
CA CYS A 129 13.13 2.08 7.01
C CYS A 129 13.82 2.73 8.23
N MET A 130 13.86 2.03 9.36
CA MET A 130 14.49 2.53 10.59
C MET A 130 16.01 2.63 10.46
N ALA A 131 16.65 1.71 9.74
CA ALA A 131 18.10 1.69 9.51
C ALA A 131 18.57 2.70 8.44
N SER A 132 17.66 3.26 7.65
CA SER A 132 17.98 4.13 6.50
C SER A 132 18.70 5.42 6.90
N GLY A 133 18.47 5.95 8.10
CA GLY A 133 18.91 7.27 8.51
C GLY A 133 18.17 8.43 7.80
N GLU A 134 17.30 8.14 6.84
CA GLU A 134 16.47 9.14 6.17
C GLU A 134 15.25 9.47 7.03
N PRO A 135 15.07 10.75 7.47
CA PRO A 135 14.04 11.10 8.44
C PRO A 135 12.61 10.71 8.04
N SER A 136 12.30 10.82 6.75
CA SER A 136 10.97 10.49 6.24
C SER A 136 10.71 8.98 6.21
N LEU A 137 11.71 8.17 5.89
CA LEU A 137 11.65 6.71 5.98
C LEU A 137 11.59 6.24 7.43
N CYS A 138 12.39 6.82 8.33
CA CYS A 138 12.33 6.51 9.76
C CYS A 138 10.93 6.76 10.31
N ARG A 139 10.30 7.90 9.99
CA ARG A 139 8.89 8.17 10.39
C ARG A 139 7.90 7.13 9.86
N ILE A 140 8.09 6.64 8.64
CA ILE A 140 7.28 5.55 8.08
C ILE A 140 7.52 4.27 8.89
N GLY A 141 8.78 3.91 9.14
CA GLY A 141 9.16 2.74 9.93
C GLY A 141 8.55 2.76 11.34
N GLU A 142 8.55 3.91 12.02
CA GLU A 142 7.93 4.08 13.35
C GLU A 142 6.42 3.77 13.35
N GLN A 143 5.73 4.12 12.26
CA GLN A 143 4.27 3.89 12.11
C GLN A 143 3.94 2.45 11.72
N LEU A 144 4.89 1.68 11.17
CA LEU A 144 4.65 0.30 10.79
C LEU A 144 4.56 -0.62 12.00
N ASN A 145 3.54 -1.47 12.00
CA ASN A 145 3.34 -2.50 13.01
C ASN A 145 3.07 -3.85 12.34
N ALA A 146 3.96 -4.81 12.54
CA ALA A 146 3.84 -6.17 12.02
C ALA A 146 2.78 -7.02 12.73
N CYS A 147 2.07 -6.49 13.72
CA CYS A 147 0.99 -7.14 14.45
C CYS A 147 1.33 -8.57 14.88
N ALA A 148 2.49 -8.76 15.53
CA ALA A 148 3.06 -10.07 15.85
C ALA A 148 2.06 -11.03 16.53
N LEU A 149 1.26 -10.53 17.49
CA LEU A 149 0.25 -11.35 18.16
C LEU A 149 -0.79 -11.94 17.19
N ILE A 150 -1.24 -11.17 16.23
CA ILE A 150 -2.22 -11.63 15.22
C ILE A 150 -1.54 -12.61 14.27
N ARG A 151 -0.36 -12.28 13.78
CA ARG A 151 0.45 -13.15 12.91
C ARG A 151 0.70 -14.52 13.54
N ASP A 152 1.19 -14.54 14.79
CA ASP A 152 1.56 -15.77 15.50
C ASP A 152 0.31 -16.60 15.84
N ARG A 153 -0.83 -15.96 16.11
CA ARG A 153 -2.09 -16.63 16.31
C ARG A 153 -2.58 -17.31 15.04
N ILE A 154 -2.51 -16.62 13.87
CA ILE A 154 -2.86 -17.21 12.59
C ILE A 154 -1.95 -18.39 12.26
N GLU A 155 -0.63 -18.25 12.50
CA GLU A 155 0.35 -19.33 12.30
C GLU A 155 0.01 -20.59 13.10
N LYS A 156 -0.43 -20.41 14.35
CA LYS A 156 -0.73 -21.51 15.27
C LYS A 156 -2.08 -22.17 14.98
N GLU A 157 -3.08 -21.38 14.55
CA GLU A 157 -4.48 -21.85 14.50
C GLU A 157 -4.94 -22.22 13.10
N ILE A 158 -4.30 -21.72 12.04
CA ILE A 158 -4.73 -21.92 10.65
C ILE A 158 -3.69 -22.71 9.87
N ASN A 159 -4.14 -23.74 9.16
CA ASN A 159 -3.28 -24.49 8.23
C ASN A 159 -2.65 -23.56 7.19
N ASN A 160 -1.41 -23.86 6.79
CA ASN A 160 -0.68 -23.06 5.79
C ASN A 160 -1.29 -23.14 4.38
N ASP A 161 -1.96 -24.24 4.03
CA ASP A 161 -2.69 -24.39 2.78
C ASP A 161 -4.15 -24.81 3.06
N PRO A 162 -4.97 -23.89 3.57
CA PRO A 162 -6.36 -24.20 3.89
C PRO A 162 -7.21 -24.24 2.61
N PRO A 163 -8.33 -24.97 2.61
CA PRO A 163 -9.28 -24.93 1.51
C PRO A 163 -9.88 -23.53 1.34
N SER A 164 -10.32 -23.20 0.13
CA SER A 164 -10.94 -21.90 -0.17
C SER A 164 -12.28 -21.70 0.52
N LEU A 165 -12.99 -22.81 0.82
CA LEU A 165 -14.34 -22.79 1.41
C LEU A 165 -14.30 -23.34 2.83
N VAL A 166 -14.96 -22.65 3.75
CA VAL A 166 -14.99 -22.97 5.18
C VAL A 166 -15.65 -24.34 5.46
N ASN A 167 -16.59 -24.77 4.61
CA ASN A 167 -17.36 -26.02 4.79
C ASN A 167 -16.59 -27.29 4.38
N LYS A 168 -15.38 -27.18 3.85
CA LYS A 168 -14.59 -28.37 3.42
C LYS A 168 -13.79 -29.03 4.54
N GLY A 169 -13.71 -28.44 5.74
CA GLY A 169 -12.84 -28.92 6.81
C GLY A 169 -11.34 -28.65 6.55
N GLY A 170 -10.46 -29.04 7.49
CA GLY A 170 -9.00 -28.90 7.32
C GLY A 170 -8.46 -27.47 7.34
N ILE A 171 -9.19 -26.53 7.96
CA ILE A 171 -8.79 -25.11 8.08
C ILE A 171 -7.92 -24.91 9.32
N ILE A 172 -8.30 -25.54 10.40
CA ILE A 172 -7.60 -25.43 11.69
C ILE A 172 -6.41 -26.36 11.68
N ALA A 173 -5.27 -25.86 12.18
CA ALA A 173 -4.01 -26.61 12.30
C ALA A 173 -4.04 -27.60 13.50
#